data_6128d0528b1fee90e12d6c4cfa195329
#
_entry.id   6128d0528b1fee90e12d6c4cfa195329
#
_cell.length_a   1.000
_cell.length_b   1.000
_cell.length_c   1.000
_cell.angle_alpha   90.00
_cell.angle_beta   90.00
_cell.angle_gamma   90.00
#
_symmetry.space_group_name_H-M   'P 1'
#
loop_
_entity.id
_entity.type
_entity.pdbx_description
1 polymer ?
#
loop_
_entity_poly.entity_id
_entity_poly.type
_entity_poly.pdbx_seq_one_letter_code
_entity_poly.pdbx_strand_id
1 'polypeptide(L)'
;MKVNGAVLVEDIRKALSSESTFFFNDLLEHCSVLANTEHEPYLTLLSIFSHGKYSNYVEKAASLPELSETQATKLRILTILRMSINKRVLKYSDMLAETGLNNSRDLEQVIIQSIQHNVLDCRIDEANEQVFVNQISGYNVTVDQQDYLLNALSQWSESCRSTTEKMQNDVDIATNKLKTNMQETADFQRSVEAAKASVKKEKPVREASSAKSRKRLA
;
A
#
# COMPACT_ATOMS: atom_id res chain seq x y z
N MET A 1 19.15 -16.71 -32.76
CA MET A 1 19.16 -15.51 -33.59
C MET A 1 20.28 -14.61 -33.09
N LYS A 2 21.26 -14.24 -33.94
CA LYS A 2 22.28 -13.24 -33.56
C LYS A 2 21.56 -11.87 -33.53
N VAL A 3 21.21 -11.41 -32.36
CA VAL A 3 20.65 -10.06 -32.21
C VAL A 3 21.77 -9.08 -32.50
N ASN A 4 21.60 -8.24 -33.52
CA ASN A 4 22.59 -7.26 -33.92
C ASN A 4 22.73 -6.20 -32.81
N GLY A 5 23.89 -6.08 -32.19
CA GLY A 5 24.12 -5.13 -31.09
C GLY A 5 23.76 -3.68 -31.45
N ALA A 6 23.94 -3.29 -32.73
CA ALA A 6 23.57 -1.98 -33.22
C ALA A 6 22.04 -1.70 -33.15
N VAL A 7 21.21 -2.72 -33.42
CA VAL A 7 19.75 -2.58 -33.34
C VAL A 7 19.30 -2.38 -31.89
N LEU A 8 19.89 -3.14 -30.96
CA LEU A 8 19.61 -2.97 -29.53
C LEU A 8 20.02 -1.59 -29.01
N VAL A 9 21.13 -1.03 -29.45
CA VAL A 9 21.54 0.33 -29.10
C VAL A 9 20.55 1.37 -29.61
N GLU A 10 20.01 1.17 -30.81
CA GLU A 10 18.99 2.06 -31.37
C GLU A 10 17.67 1.95 -30.59
N ASP A 11 17.25 0.77 -30.20
CA ASP A 11 16.09 0.54 -29.33
C ASP A 11 16.27 1.20 -27.96
N ILE A 12 17.48 1.09 -27.35
CA ILE A 12 17.81 1.82 -26.10
C ILE A 12 17.67 3.33 -26.30
N ARG A 13 18.29 3.88 -27.34
CA ARG A 13 18.22 5.33 -27.62
C ARG A 13 16.76 5.79 -27.81
N LYS A 14 15.98 5.04 -28.54
CA LYS A 14 14.57 5.32 -28.79
C LYS A 14 13.75 5.28 -27.51
N ALA A 15 13.95 4.27 -26.66
CA ALA A 15 13.26 4.14 -25.37
C ALA A 15 13.67 5.26 -24.40
N LEU A 16 14.94 5.65 -24.37
CA LEU A 16 15.40 6.76 -23.53
C LEU A 16 14.88 8.11 -24.00
N SER A 17 14.68 8.32 -25.31
CA SER A 17 14.16 9.55 -25.88
C SER A 17 12.62 9.64 -25.88
N SER A 18 11.92 8.52 -25.66
CA SER A 18 10.45 8.49 -25.61
C SER A 18 9.96 9.14 -24.32
N GLU A 19 9.05 10.10 -24.40
CA GLU A 19 8.49 10.81 -23.25
C GLU A 19 7.59 9.93 -22.35
N SER A 20 7.02 8.87 -22.89
CA SER A 20 6.04 8.02 -22.19
C SER A 20 6.62 6.77 -21.53
N THR A 21 7.87 6.42 -21.84
CA THR A 21 8.47 5.17 -21.38
C THR A 21 9.28 5.40 -20.10
N PHE A 22 8.81 4.92 -18.97
CA PHE A 22 9.49 4.99 -17.67
C PHE A 22 9.89 3.61 -17.12
N PHE A 23 9.53 2.53 -17.84
CA PHE A 23 9.85 1.15 -17.50
C PHE A 23 10.94 0.62 -18.43
N PHE A 24 12.03 0.12 -17.85
CA PHE A 24 13.19 -0.32 -18.60
C PHE A 24 13.62 -1.75 -18.27
N ASN A 25 12.93 -2.47 -17.36
CA ASN A 25 13.33 -3.82 -16.95
C ASN A 25 13.34 -4.81 -18.12
N ASP A 26 12.28 -4.80 -18.93
CA ASP A 26 12.18 -5.69 -20.09
C ASP A 26 13.32 -5.45 -21.09
N LEU A 27 13.62 -4.15 -21.33
CA LEU A 27 14.74 -3.77 -22.19
C LEU A 27 16.09 -4.16 -21.57
N LEU A 28 16.23 -4.05 -20.25
CA LEU A 28 17.45 -4.43 -19.55
C LEU A 28 17.73 -5.94 -19.68
N GLU A 29 16.71 -6.78 -19.54
CA GLU A 29 16.81 -8.22 -19.74
C GLU A 29 17.23 -8.55 -21.17
N HIS A 30 16.55 -7.96 -22.16
CA HIS A 30 16.88 -8.17 -23.58
C HIS A 30 18.25 -7.66 -23.96
N CYS A 31 18.70 -6.55 -23.37
CA CYS A 31 19.99 -5.94 -23.64
C CYS A 31 21.14 -6.53 -22.82
N SER A 32 20.89 -7.46 -21.90
CA SER A 32 21.94 -8.15 -21.12
C SER A 32 23.01 -8.82 -21.99
N VAL A 33 22.68 -9.20 -23.22
CA VAL A 33 23.59 -9.76 -24.22
C VAL A 33 24.66 -8.75 -24.66
N LEU A 34 24.47 -7.45 -24.44
CA LEU A 34 25.48 -6.39 -24.74
C LEU A 34 26.60 -6.32 -23.71
N ALA A 35 26.52 -7.05 -22.61
CA ALA A 35 27.60 -7.16 -21.63
C ALA A 35 28.87 -7.68 -22.30
N ASN A 36 30.00 -7.06 -21.99
CA ASN A 36 31.33 -7.37 -22.58
C ASN A 36 31.45 -7.10 -24.09
N THR A 37 30.63 -6.22 -24.65
CA THR A 37 30.74 -5.72 -26.02
C THR A 37 31.13 -4.24 -26.05
N GLU A 38 31.49 -3.73 -27.23
CA GLU A 38 31.77 -2.30 -27.43
C GLU A 38 30.59 -1.40 -27.03
N HIS A 39 29.40 -1.96 -26.85
CA HIS A 39 28.17 -1.27 -26.50
C HIS A 39 27.83 -1.31 -25.00
N GLU A 40 28.73 -1.77 -24.15
CA GLU A 40 28.59 -1.82 -22.70
C GLU A 40 28.24 -0.46 -22.06
N PRO A 41 28.74 0.71 -22.54
CA PRO A 41 28.33 2.00 -21.99
C PRO A 41 26.83 2.27 -22.11
N TYR A 42 26.18 1.78 -23.18
CA TYR A 42 24.71 1.92 -23.33
C TYR A 42 23.95 1.02 -22.38
N LEU A 43 24.44 -0.17 -22.09
CA LEU A 43 23.87 -1.06 -21.09
C LEU A 43 23.98 -0.45 -19.67
N THR A 44 25.14 0.13 -19.37
CA THR A 44 25.38 0.84 -18.10
C THR A 44 24.44 2.04 -17.97
N LEU A 45 24.26 2.80 -19.05
CA LEU A 45 23.32 3.91 -19.08
C LEU A 45 21.89 3.43 -18.84
N LEU A 46 21.45 2.37 -19.52
CA LEU A 46 20.13 1.78 -19.33
C LEU A 46 19.94 1.28 -17.88
N SER A 47 20.95 0.69 -17.27
CA SER A 47 20.90 0.27 -15.86
C SER A 47 20.76 1.45 -14.90
N ILE A 48 21.38 2.60 -15.19
CA ILE A 48 21.23 3.83 -14.43
C ILE A 48 19.78 4.36 -14.56
N PHE A 49 19.21 4.33 -15.75
CA PHE A 49 17.81 4.71 -15.95
C PHE A 49 16.85 3.73 -15.28
N SER A 50 17.16 2.43 -15.25
CA SER A 50 16.31 1.43 -14.58
C SER A 50 16.42 1.47 -13.06
N HIS A 51 17.61 1.61 -12.48
CA HIS A 51 17.85 1.41 -11.05
C HIS A 51 18.74 2.50 -10.39
N GLY A 52 19.45 3.31 -11.15
CA GLY A 52 20.37 4.34 -10.64
C GLY A 52 19.67 5.68 -10.37
N LYS A 53 20.43 6.67 -9.97
CA LYS A 53 20.04 8.05 -9.76
C LYS A 53 20.82 8.97 -10.71
N TYR A 54 20.44 10.25 -10.80
CA TYR A 54 21.17 11.24 -11.57
C TYR A 54 22.60 11.43 -11.03
N SER A 55 22.80 11.36 -9.71
CA SER A 55 24.12 11.37 -9.09
C SER A 55 25.04 10.27 -9.62
N ASN A 56 24.53 9.05 -9.82
CA ASN A 56 25.32 7.95 -10.39
C ASN A 56 25.72 8.18 -11.86
N TYR A 57 24.90 8.89 -12.61
CA TYR A 57 25.26 9.31 -13.97
C TYR A 57 26.41 10.33 -13.94
N VAL A 58 26.32 11.33 -13.07
CA VAL A 58 27.35 12.38 -12.94
C VAL A 58 28.72 11.77 -12.56
N GLU A 59 28.75 10.80 -11.65
CA GLU A 59 29.96 10.09 -11.25
C GLU A 59 30.64 9.34 -12.41
N LYS A 60 29.83 8.81 -13.33
CA LYS A 60 30.30 8.00 -14.48
C LYS A 60 30.25 8.73 -15.81
N ALA A 61 29.97 10.03 -15.80
CA ALA A 61 29.76 10.83 -17.02
C ALA A 61 30.94 10.72 -18.03
N ALA A 62 32.17 10.57 -17.55
CA ALA A 62 33.35 10.44 -18.42
C ALA A 62 33.37 9.16 -19.29
N SER A 63 32.63 8.11 -18.87
CA SER A 63 32.59 6.81 -19.57
C SER A 63 31.26 6.54 -20.28
N LEU A 64 30.29 7.44 -20.12
CA LEU A 64 28.93 7.27 -20.64
C LEU A 64 28.66 8.25 -21.79
N PRO A 65 27.72 7.93 -22.68
CA PRO A 65 27.24 8.86 -23.70
C PRO A 65 26.62 10.12 -23.08
N GLU A 66 26.79 11.25 -23.73
CA GLU A 66 26.13 12.50 -23.32
C GLU A 66 24.61 12.37 -23.41
N LEU A 67 23.91 12.85 -22.38
CA LEU A 67 22.46 12.87 -22.34
C LEU A 67 21.93 14.11 -23.05
N SER A 68 20.85 13.95 -23.81
CA SER A 68 20.05 15.09 -24.25
C SER A 68 19.33 15.72 -23.04
N GLU A 69 18.90 16.96 -23.19
CA GLU A 69 18.14 17.67 -22.13
C GLU A 69 16.87 16.91 -21.71
N THR A 70 16.17 16.33 -22.68
CA THR A 70 14.98 15.49 -22.44
C THR A 70 15.31 14.23 -21.63
N GLN A 71 16.42 13.57 -21.96
CA GLN A 71 16.89 12.39 -21.23
C GLN A 71 17.37 12.74 -19.81
N ALA A 72 18.06 13.87 -19.64
CA ALA A 72 18.47 14.36 -18.33
C ALA A 72 17.25 14.65 -17.43
N THR A 73 16.24 15.32 -17.97
CA THR A 73 14.98 15.60 -17.26
C THR A 73 14.28 14.30 -16.88
N LYS A 74 14.20 13.33 -17.79
CA LYS A 74 13.64 12.01 -17.51
C LYS A 74 14.39 11.28 -16.39
N LEU A 75 15.71 11.32 -16.38
CA LEU A 75 16.51 10.71 -15.31
C LEU A 75 16.30 11.42 -13.97
N ARG A 76 16.10 12.73 -13.96
CA ARG A 76 15.74 13.50 -12.77
C ARG A 76 14.37 13.09 -12.23
N ILE A 77 13.36 12.93 -13.10
CA ILE A 77 12.03 12.40 -12.72
C ILE A 77 12.19 11.01 -12.06
N LEU A 78 12.92 10.10 -12.69
CA LEU A 78 13.17 8.75 -12.13
C LEU A 78 13.91 8.80 -10.78
N THR A 79 14.80 9.77 -10.59
CA THR A 79 15.50 9.98 -9.31
C THR A 79 14.53 10.39 -8.21
N ILE A 80 13.62 11.34 -8.49
CA ILE A 80 12.59 11.77 -7.54
C ILE A 80 11.65 10.60 -7.20
N LEU A 81 11.23 9.81 -8.19
CA LEU A 81 10.42 8.60 -7.96
C LEU A 81 11.10 7.64 -6.98
N ARG A 82 12.39 7.39 -7.13
CA ARG A 82 13.14 6.50 -6.22
C ARG A 82 13.25 7.03 -4.81
N MET A 83 13.45 8.33 -4.66
CA MET A 83 13.46 8.96 -3.34
C MET A 83 12.10 8.83 -2.65
N SER A 84 11.02 8.87 -3.43
CA SER A 84 9.64 8.79 -2.95
C SER A 84 9.25 7.40 -2.41
N ILE A 85 9.96 6.35 -2.80
CA ILE A 85 9.66 4.97 -2.34
C ILE A 85 9.89 4.84 -0.83
N ASN A 86 10.97 5.41 -0.35
CA ASN A 86 11.39 5.28 1.04
C ASN A 86 10.79 6.37 1.95
N LYS A 87 10.40 7.51 1.37
CA LYS A 87 9.92 8.67 2.12
C LYS A 87 8.72 9.28 1.41
N ARG A 88 7.62 9.45 2.12
CA ARG A 88 6.43 10.15 1.60
C ARG A 88 6.54 11.67 1.64
N VAL A 89 7.48 12.19 2.40
CA VAL A 89 7.77 13.63 2.49
C VAL A 89 9.21 13.84 2.04
N LEU A 90 9.39 14.60 0.97
CA LEU A 90 10.68 14.94 0.40
C LEU A 90 10.97 16.42 0.61
N LYS A 91 12.16 16.74 1.08
CA LYS A 91 12.63 18.12 1.20
C LYS A 91 13.27 18.58 -0.11
N TYR A 92 13.11 19.84 -0.44
CA TYR A 92 13.72 20.43 -1.63
C TYR A 92 15.24 20.28 -1.61
N SER A 93 15.90 20.52 -0.45
CA SER A 93 17.33 20.36 -0.29
C SER A 93 17.85 18.99 -0.71
N ASP A 94 17.16 17.92 -0.30
CA ASP A 94 17.54 16.54 -0.62
C ASP A 94 17.35 16.26 -2.12
N MET A 95 16.22 16.75 -2.69
CA MET A 95 15.92 16.58 -4.10
C MET A 95 16.89 17.33 -5.00
N LEU A 96 17.25 18.58 -4.66
CA LEU A 96 18.22 19.38 -5.40
C LEU A 96 19.59 18.70 -5.42
N ALA A 97 20.05 18.19 -4.27
CA ALA A 97 21.31 17.49 -4.16
C ALA A 97 21.38 16.23 -5.06
N GLU A 98 20.30 15.43 -5.07
CA GLU A 98 20.27 14.17 -5.83
C GLU A 98 19.99 14.36 -7.33
N THR A 99 19.28 15.42 -7.72
CA THR A 99 18.98 15.73 -9.13
C THR A 99 20.01 16.64 -9.81
N GLY A 100 20.93 17.19 -9.03
CA GLY A 100 21.94 18.11 -9.54
C GLY A 100 21.36 19.44 -10.05
N LEU A 101 20.19 19.85 -9.56
CA LEU A 101 19.57 21.14 -9.85
C LEU A 101 20.01 22.18 -8.83
N ASN A 102 20.22 23.41 -9.28
CA ASN A 102 20.63 24.51 -8.41
C ASN A 102 19.48 25.44 -8.02
N ASN A 103 18.31 25.27 -8.66
CA ASN A 103 17.19 26.19 -8.51
C ASN A 103 15.92 25.41 -8.15
N SER A 104 15.16 25.90 -7.16
CA SER A 104 13.87 25.32 -6.76
C SER A 104 12.83 25.36 -7.86
N ARG A 105 12.85 26.40 -8.69
CA ARG A 105 11.91 26.54 -9.83
C ARG A 105 12.10 25.43 -10.86
N ASP A 106 13.35 25.08 -11.16
CA ASP A 106 13.64 24.00 -12.12
C ASP A 106 13.23 22.64 -11.52
N LEU A 107 13.40 22.47 -10.20
CA LEU A 107 12.93 21.29 -9.50
C LEU A 107 11.40 21.16 -9.57
N GLU A 108 10.67 22.24 -9.30
CA GLU A 108 9.21 22.26 -9.40
C GLU A 108 8.73 21.95 -10.81
N GLN A 109 9.42 22.45 -11.84
CA GLN A 109 9.10 22.12 -13.21
C GLN A 109 9.26 20.63 -13.50
N VAL A 110 10.32 19.99 -13.00
CA VAL A 110 10.52 18.54 -13.13
C VAL A 110 9.42 17.76 -12.39
N ILE A 111 9.00 18.22 -11.20
CA ILE A 111 7.90 17.62 -10.45
C ILE A 111 6.59 17.75 -11.21
N ILE A 112 6.28 18.92 -11.77
CA ILE A 112 5.06 19.14 -12.58
C ILE A 112 5.05 18.23 -13.81
N GLN A 113 6.18 18.07 -14.49
CA GLN A 113 6.31 17.13 -15.60
C GLN A 113 6.07 15.68 -15.16
N SER A 114 6.55 15.28 -13.97
CA SER A 114 6.31 13.95 -13.44
C SER A 114 4.80 13.69 -13.18
N ILE A 115 4.07 14.71 -12.76
CA ILE A 115 2.59 14.65 -12.59
C ILE A 115 1.91 14.54 -13.96
N GLN A 116 2.35 15.33 -14.94
CA GLN A 116 1.78 15.31 -16.30
C GLN A 116 1.94 13.94 -16.98
N HIS A 117 3.06 13.26 -16.73
CA HIS A 117 3.30 11.90 -17.21
C HIS A 117 2.59 10.81 -16.38
N ASN A 118 1.83 11.17 -15.33
CA ASN A 118 1.13 10.26 -14.42
C ASN A 118 2.06 9.25 -13.71
N VAL A 119 3.34 9.59 -13.51
CA VAL A 119 4.30 8.75 -12.80
C VAL A 119 4.39 9.08 -11.32
N LEU A 120 4.03 10.31 -10.95
CA LEU A 120 4.00 10.79 -9.58
C LEU A 120 2.70 11.55 -9.30
N ASP A 121 2.00 11.20 -8.23
CA ASP A 121 0.94 12.01 -7.64
C ASP A 121 1.45 12.61 -6.34
N CYS A 122 1.54 13.93 -6.28
CA CYS A 122 2.09 14.64 -5.13
C CYS A 122 1.48 16.03 -4.96
N ARG A 123 1.66 16.59 -3.77
CA ARG A 123 1.31 17.96 -3.42
C ARG A 123 2.57 18.72 -3.04
N ILE A 124 2.79 19.86 -3.66
CA ILE A 124 3.91 20.77 -3.42
C ILE A 124 3.51 21.72 -2.28
N ASP A 125 4.39 21.83 -1.27
CA ASP A 125 4.30 22.81 -0.19
C ASP A 125 5.53 23.73 -0.30
N GLU A 126 5.37 24.81 -1.04
CA GLU A 126 6.44 25.77 -1.32
C GLU A 126 6.86 26.52 -0.05
N ALA A 127 5.90 26.79 0.87
CA ALA A 127 6.17 27.54 2.10
C ALA A 127 7.12 26.79 3.05
N ASN A 128 7.05 25.46 3.06
CA ASN A 128 7.89 24.59 3.88
C ASN A 128 9.01 23.90 3.08
N GLU A 129 9.13 24.20 1.79
CA GLU A 129 10.08 23.56 0.86
C GLU A 129 10.01 22.03 0.90
N GLN A 130 8.79 21.49 0.83
CA GLN A 130 8.51 20.06 0.93
C GLN A 130 7.54 19.60 -0.15
N VAL A 131 7.65 18.32 -0.51
CA VAL A 131 6.73 17.63 -1.42
C VAL A 131 6.15 16.43 -0.71
N PHE A 132 4.82 16.38 -0.65
CA PHE A 132 4.08 15.25 -0.11
C PHE A 132 3.68 14.31 -1.24
N VAL A 133 4.19 13.10 -1.22
CA VAL A 133 3.92 12.07 -2.22
C VAL A 133 2.72 11.23 -1.79
N ASN A 134 1.67 11.26 -2.61
CA ASN A 134 0.46 10.46 -2.40
C ASN A 134 0.62 9.07 -3.03
N GLN A 135 0.98 9.03 -4.31
CA GLN A 135 1.07 7.81 -5.08
C GLN A 135 2.22 7.88 -6.09
N ILE A 136 2.82 6.72 -6.34
CA ILE A 136 3.84 6.51 -7.35
C ILE A 136 3.31 5.49 -8.35
N SER A 137 3.42 5.79 -9.64
CA SER A 137 3.12 4.86 -10.72
C SER A 137 4.41 4.56 -11.47
N GLY A 138 4.66 3.29 -11.73
CA GLY A 138 5.77 2.98 -12.63
C GLY A 138 7.16 2.92 -11.99
N TYR A 139 7.33 2.03 -11.04
CA TYR A 139 8.63 1.77 -10.43
C TYR A 139 9.23 0.45 -10.91
N ASN A 140 10.51 0.49 -11.28
CA ASN A 140 11.28 -0.71 -11.61
C ASN A 140 11.80 -1.35 -10.32
N VAL A 141 11.29 -2.54 -10.00
CA VAL A 141 11.69 -3.32 -8.82
C VAL A 141 12.94 -4.11 -9.13
N THR A 142 13.96 -4.00 -8.29
CA THR A 142 15.16 -4.84 -8.39
C THR A 142 14.90 -6.25 -7.84
N VAL A 143 15.71 -7.23 -8.26
CA VAL A 143 15.61 -8.61 -7.78
C VAL A 143 15.72 -8.67 -6.24
N ASP A 144 16.64 -7.90 -5.66
CA ASP A 144 16.82 -7.84 -4.19
C ASP A 144 15.58 -7.28 -3.46
N GLN A 145 14.81 -6.41 -4.12
CA GLN A 145 13.58 -5.85 -3.58
C GLN A 145 12.38 -6.80 -3.70
N GLN A 146 12.43 -7.78 -4.63
CA GLN A 146 11.35 -8.76 -4.78
C GLN A 146 11.18 -9.59 -3.50
N ASP A 147 12.27 -10.07 -2.91
CA ASP A 147 12.22 -10.84 -1.67
C ASP A 147 11.67 -10.03 -0.50
N TYR A 148 12.05 -8.75 -0.42
CA TYR A 148 11.48 -7.84 0.58
C TYR A 148 9.97 -7.66 0.39
N LEU A 149 9.51 -7.46 -0.84
CA LEU A 149 8.08 -7.30 -1.16
C LEU A 149 7.30 -8.59 -0.86
N LEU A 150 7.83 -9.75 -1.22
CA LEU A 150 7.22 -11.05 -0.93
C LEU A 150 7.07 -11.26 0.59
N ASN A 151 8.10 -10.94 1.36
CA ASN A 151 8.04 -11.02 2.82
C ASN A 151 7.01 -10.05 3.41
N ALA A 152 6.97 -8.80 2.93
CA ALA A 152 6.01 -7.80 3.39
C ALA A 152 4.55 -8.22 3.08
N LEU A 153 4.30 -8.73 1.87
CA LEU A 153 2.98 -9.25 1.48
C LEU A 153 2.58 -10.49 2.28
N SER A 154 3.52 -11.38 2.56
CA SER A 154 3.29 -12.57 3.39
C SER A 154 2.92 -12.20 4.82
N GLN A 155 3.64 -11.25 5.43
CA GLN A 155 3.33 -10.73 6.77
C GLN A 155 1.97 -10.03 6.80
N TRP A 156 1.63 -9.26 5.77
CA TRP A 156 0.33 -8.63 5.69
C TRP A 156 -0.80 -9.64 5.56
N SER A 157 -0.63 -10.66 4.71
CA SER A 157 -1.59 -11.75 4.55
C SER A 157 -1.83 -12.50 5.86
N GLU A 158 -0.76 -12.81 6.62
CA GLU A 158 -0.87 -13.47 7.91
C GLU A 158 -1.55 -12.59 8.97
N SER A 159 -1.26 -11.29 8.97
CA SER A 159 -1.96 -10.32 9.83
C SER A 159 -3.46 -10.26 9.54
N CYS A 160 -3.85 -10.25 8.27
CA CYS A 160 -5.25 -10.29 7.86
C CYS A 160 -5.94 -11.59 8.34
N ARG A 161 -5.28 -12.74 8.16
CA ARG A 161 -5.79 -14.04 8.62
C ARG A 161 -6.01 -14.05 10.13
N SER A 162 -4.99 -13.68 10.90
CA SER A 162 -5.08 -13.62 12.36
C SER A 162 -6.18 -12.69 12.85
N THR A 163 -6.36 -11.55 12.19
CA THR A 163 -7.45 -10.61 12.52
C THR A 163 -8.82 -11.21 12.22
N THR A 164 -8.96 -11.89 11.09
CA THR A 164 -10.23 -12.57 10.72
C THR A 164 -10.58 -13.68 11.70
N GLU A 165 -9.59 -14.49 12.12
CA GLU A 165 -9.79 -15.54 13.12
C GLU A 165 -10.23 -14.98 14.48
N LYS A 166 -9.60 -13.88 14.93
CA LYS A 166 -10.00 -13.19 16.16
C LYS A 166 -11.44 -12.68 16.08
N MET A 167 -11.80 -12.03 14.97
CA MET A 167 -13.18 -11.55 14.77
C MET A 167 -14.18 -12.71 14.78
N GLN A 168 -13.86 -13.83 14.15
CA GLN A 168 -14.72 -15.00 14.14
C GLN A 168 -14.93 -15.56 15.56
N ASN A 169 -13.86 -15.68 16.33
CA ASN A 169 -13.95 -16.11 17.74
C ASN A 169 -14.81 -15.16 18.58
N ASP A 170 -14.67 -13.85 18.39
CA ASP A 170 -15.46 -12.86 19.11
C ASP A 170 -16.96 -12.97 18.76
N VAL A 171 -17.27 -13.21 17.49
CA VAL A 171 -18.64 -13.45 17.03
C VAL A 171 -19.21 -14.73 17.65
N ASP A 172 -18.44 -15.80 17.70
CA ASP A 172 -18.85 -17.07 18.29
C ASP A 172 -19.09 -16.94 19.82
N ILE A 173 -18.23 -16.22 20.54
CA ILE A 173 -18.41 -15.91 21.96
C ILE A 173 -19.67 -15.06 22.17
N ALA A 174 -19.89 -14.02 21.37
CA ALA A 174 -21.08 -13.18 21.48
C ALA A 174 -22.35 -13.96 21.18
N THR A 175 -22.34 -14.81 20.16
CA THR A 175 -23.46 -15.67 19.80
C THR A 175 -23.80 -16.67 20.91
N ASN A 176 -22.80 -17.28 21.51
CA ASN A 176 -22.99 -18.21 22.63
C ASN A 176 -23.55 -17.50 23.88
N LYS A 177 -23.05 -16.31 24.22
CA LYS A 177 -23.61 -15.49 25.30
C LYS A 177 -25.07 -15.12 25.05
N LEU A 178 -25.42 -14.73 23.82
CA LEU A 178 -26.77 -14.43 23.43
C LEU A 178 -27.72 -15.66 23.63
N LYS A 179 -27.28 -16.84 23.19
CA LYS A 179 -28.05 -18.10 23.38
C LYS A 179 -28.26 -18.42 24.85
N THR A 180 -27.20 -18.27 25.65
CA THR A 180 -27.29 -18.52 27.12
C THR A 180 -28.27 -17.54 27.77
N ASN A 181 -28.16 -16.25 27.49
CA ASN A 181 -29.06 -15.23 28.03
C ASN A 181 -30.52 -15.47 27.60
N MET A 182 -30.76 -15.88 26.37
CA MET A 182 -32.11 -16.23 25.89
C MET A 182 -32.69 -17.44 26.64
N GLN A 183 -31.89 -18.48 26.91
CA GLN A 183 -32.27 -19.64 27.68
C GLN A 183 -32.61 -19.26 29.13
N GLU A 184 -31.73 -18.52 29.80
CA GLU A 184 -31.95 -18.03 31.17
C GLU A 184 -33.21 -17.18 31.28
N THR A 185 -33.45 -16.31 30.30
CA THR A 185 -34.65 -15.47 30.25
C THR A 185 -35.91 -16.32 30.07
N ALA A 186 -35.87 -17.34 29.21
CA ALA A 186 -37.01 -18.25 29.00
C ALA A 186 -37.27 -19.11 30.25
N ASP A 187 -36.23 -19.59 30.93
CA ASP A 187 -36.39 -20.37 32.16
C ASP A 187 -36.92 -19.51 33.31
N PHE A 188 -36.46 -18.26 33.41
CA PHE A 188 -37.02 -17.30 34.38
C PHE A 188 -38.51 -17.03 34.11
N GLN A 189 -38.87 -16.80 32.87
CA GLN A 189 -40.31 -16.63 32.51
C GLN A 189 -41.17 -17.84 32.89
N ARG A 190 -40.68 -19.06 32.60
CA ARG A 190 -41.38 -20.30 33.01
C ARG A 190 -41.55 -20.39 34.53
N SER A 191 -40.49 -20.06 35.30
CA SER A 191 -40.57 -20.07 36.76
C SER A 191 -41.54 -19.05 37.31
N VAL A 192 -41.60 -17.85 36.72
CA VAL A 192 -42.58 -16.81 37.07
C VAL A 192 -44.01 -17.25 36.76
N GLU A 193 -44.24 -17.88 35.62
CA GLU A 193 -45.57 -18.41 35.25
C GLU A 193 -46.01 -19.54 36.19
N ALA A 194 -45.09 -20.45 36.54
CA ALA A 194 -45.38 -21.50 37.51
C ALA A 194 -45.73 -20.94 38.88
N ALA A 195 -44.98 -19.96 39.38
CA ALA A 195 -45.30 -19.26 40.63
C ALA A 195 -46.63 -18.53 40.61
N LYS A 196 -46.98 -17.87 39.51
CA LYS A 196 -48.31 -17.23 39.33
C LYS A 196 -49.44 -18.24 39.34
N ALA A 197 -49.22 -19.41 38.74
CA ALA A 197 -50.25 -20.48 38.73
C ALA A 197 -50.46 -21.10 40.12
N SER A 198 -49.40 -21.27 40.93
CA SER A 198 -49.51 -21.76 42.32
C SER A 198 -50.31 -20.78 43.23
N VAL A 199 -50.00 -19.48 43.11
CA VAL A 199 -50.71 -18.43 43.86
C VAL A 199 -52.20 -18.33 43.50
N LYS A 200 -52.53 -18.52 42.20
CA LYS A 200 -53.94 -18.56 41.77
C LYS A 200 -54.69 -19.78 42.35
N LYS A 201 -54.00 -20.91 42.53
CA LYS A 201 -54.68 -22.12 43.14
C LYS A 201 -54.89 -21.97 44.64
N GLU A 202 -54.06 -21.21 45.36
CA GLU A 202 -54.25 -20.98 46.81
C GLU A 202 -55.33 -19.95 47.16
N LYS A 203 -55.70 -19.00 46.31
CA LYS A 203 -56.73 -17.99 46.54
C LYS A 203 -58.11 -18.57 46.74
N PRO A 204 -58.62 -19.53 45.95
CA PRO A 204 -60.00 -20.08 46.15
C PRO A 204 -60.15 -20.86 47.45
N VAL A 205 -59.09 -21.45 48.03
CA VAL A 205 -59.17 -22.22 49.32
C VAL A 205 -59.31 -21.28 50.51
N ARG A 206 -58.64 -20.08 50.49
CA ARG A 206 -58.82 -19.12 51.60
C ARG A 206 -60.13 -18.41 51.62
N GLU A 207 -60.73 -18.11 50.48
CA GLU A 207 -62.08 -17.54 50.44
C GLU A 207 -63.18 -18.57 50.86
N ALA A 208 -63.02 -19.84 50.51
CA ALA A 208 -63.98 -20.91 50.96
C ALA A 208 -63.87 -21.17 52.45
N SER A 209 -62.70 -21.06 53.09
CA SER A 209 -62.54 -21.24 54.53
C SER A 209 -63.12 -20.06 55.32
N SER A 210 -62.97 -18.82 54.84
CA SER A 210 -63.51 -17.61 55.49
C SER A 210 -65.05 -17.52 55.38
N ALA A 211 -65.64 -18.01 54.29
CA ALA A 211 -67.11 -18.10 54.14
C ALA A 211 -67.78 -19.19 55.04
N LYS A 212 -67.07 -20.28 55.32
CA LYS A 212 -67.54 -21.30 56.29
C LYS A 212 -67.48 -20.80 57.72
N SER A 213 -66.50 -19.94 58.08
CA SER A 213 -66.41 -19.39 59.43
C SER A 213 -67.50 -18.37 59.73
N ARG A 214 -67.92 -17.56 58.73
CA ARG A 214 -69.02 -16.58 58.89
C ARG A 214 -70.41 -17.21 58.96
N LYS A 215 -70.64 -18.43 58.44
CA LYS A 215 -71.92 -19.15 58.56
C LYS A 215 -72.13 -19.89 59.89
N ARG A 216 -71.12 -19.95 60.77
CA ARG A 216 -71.17 -20.58 62.11
C ARG A 216 -71.42 -19.60 63.23
N LEU A 217 -71.45 -18.29 62.92
CA LEU A 217 -71.63 -17.19 63.89
C LEU A 217 -72.96 -16.38 63.66
N ALA A 218 -73.88 -16.90 62.88
CA ALA A 218 -75.26 -16.33 62.71
C ALA A 218 -76.30 -17.31 63.21
#